data_291a24ef047ca2fe050e4fdd56de6145
#
_entry.id   291a24ef047ca2fe050e4fdd56de6145
#
_cell.length_a   1.000
_cell.length_b   1.000
_cell.length_c   1.000
_cell.angle_alpha   90.00
_cell.angle_beta   90.00
_cell.angle_gamma   90.00
#
_symmetry.space_group_name_H-M   'P 1'
#
loop_
_entity.id
_entity.type
_entity.pdbx_description
1 polymer ?
#
loop_
_entity_poly.entity_id
_entity_poly.type
_entity_poly.pdbx_seq_one_letter_code
_entity_poly.pdbx_strand_id
1 'polypeptide(L)'
;MNTIKNWFDFKKIYIVIFITLAGWSFFAYSTITNLINSQKIYAKMINLSGKQRMLSQKTTLIAKRYFEQKDESLKIHLKELIINMENDHKFIIENLPSEDMKNNYFHEPLNLNQKIITFFNLLNSFYDNPNKELLISIEKESFLLLPDLNKSVNSFEEESDSKTTALLNREKFILFGTLLTLLLEALFIV
;
A
#
# COMPACT_ATOMS: atom_id res chain seq x y z
N MET A 1 14.58 -44.20 -45.20
CA MET A 1 13.82 -44.35 -43.92
C MET A 1 14.38 -43.51 -42.78
N ASN A 2 15.62 -43.01 -42.80
CA ASN A 2 16.19 -42.16 -41.77
C ASN A 2 15.72 -40.68 -41.81
N THR A 3 15.42 -40.14 -42.99
CA THR A 3 15.01 -38.74 -43.17
C THR A 3 13.64 -38.39 -42.53
N ILE A 4 12.69 -39.32 -42.56
CA ILE A 4 11.35 -39.12 -41.96
C ILE A 4 11.43 -39.14 -40.43
N LYS A 5 12.28 -40.00 -39.86
CA LYS A 5 12.50 -40.07 -38.41
C LYS A 5 13.12 -38.78 -37.86
N ASN A 6 14.11 -38.23 -38.53
CA ASN A 6 14.74 -36.96 -38.18
C ASN A 6 13.74 -35.76 -38.25
N TRP A 7 12.86 -35.76 -39.28
CA TRP A 7 11.87 -34.68 -39.43
C TRP A 7 10.79 -34.70 -38.31
N PHE A 8 10.40 -35.87 -37.82
CA PHE A 8 9.50 -36.03 -36.67
C PHE A 8 10.17 -35.60 -35.37
N ASP A 9 11.45 -35.81 -35.19
CA ASP A 9 12.20 -35.41 -34.02
C ASP A 9 12.41 -33.89 -33.99
N PHE A 10 12.66 -33.23 -35.11
CA PHE A 10 12.69 -31.77 -35.22
C PHE A 10 11.35 -31.12 -34.84
N LYS A 11 10.22 -31.64 -35.30
CA LYS A 11 8.91 -31.13 -34.93
C LYS A 11 8.66 -31.19 -33.42
N LYS A 12 9.05 -32.25 -32.75
CA LYS A 12 8.92 -32.39 -31.29
C LYS A 12 9.78 -31.36 -30.56
N ILE A 13 10.98 -31.11 -31.01
CA ILE A 13 11.88 -30.08 -30.44
C ILE A 13 11.23 -28.73 -30.55
N TYR A 14 10.74 -28.34 -31.73
CA TYR A 14 10.05 -27.04 -31.89
C TYR A 14 8.82 -26.87 -31.01
N ILE A 15 8.03 -27.95 -30.83
CA ILE A 15 6.87 -27.93 -29.93
C ILE A 15 7.30 -27.68 -28.47
N VAL A 16 8.35 -28.38 -28.01
CA VAL A 16 8.88 -28.21 -26.66
C VAL A 16 9.38 -26.78 -26.45
N ILE A 17 10.16 -26.25 -27.39
CA ILE A 17 10.66 -24.87 -27.34
C ILE A 17 9.51 -23.87 -27.29
N PHE A 18 8.52 -24.04 -28.18
CA PHE A 18 7.35 -23.15 -28.21
C PHE A 18 6.59 -23.15 -26.86
N ILE A 19 6.36 -24.33 -26.28
CA ILE A 19 5.71 -24.47 -24.98
C ILE A 19 6.54 -23.81 -23.88
N THR A 20 7.86 -23.96 -23.89
CA THR A 20 8.76 -23.36 -22.90
C THR A 20 8.74 -21.83 -22.98
N LEU A 21 8.84 -21.26 -24.19
CA LEU A 21 8.75 -19.80 -24.39
C LEU A 21 7.39 -19.25 -24.03
N ALA A 22 6.31 -19.97 -24.37
CA ALA A 22 4.96 -19.59 -23.95
C ALA A 22 4.84 -19.61 -22.41
N GLY A 23 5.45 -20.60 -21.75
CA GLY A 23 5.53 -20.66 -20.29
C GLY A 23 6.25 -19.45 -19.69
N TRP A 24 7.44 -19.11 -20.19
CA TRP A 24 8.16 -17.92 -19.73
C TRP A 24 7.36 -16.64 -19.93
N SER A 25 6.69 -16.48 -21.08
CA SER A 25 5.84 -15.31 -21.37
C SER A 25 4.66 -15.21 -20.39
N PHE A 26 4.05 -16.34 -20.04
CA PHE A 26 2.96 -16.38 -19.06
C PHE A 26 3.46 -15.99 -17.65
N PHE A 27 4.62 -16.49 -17.23
CA PHE A 27 5.23 -16.12 -15.94
C PHE A 27 5.59 -14.64 -15.90
N ALA A 28 6.18 -14.08 -16.95
CA ALA A 28 6.49 -12.65 -17.06
C ALA A 28 5.21 -11.81 -16.94
N TYR A 29 4.18 -12.14 -17.72
CA TYR A 29 2.89 -11.44 -17.64
C TYR A 29 2.29 -11.47 -16.22
N SER A 30 2.31 -12.64 -15.57
CA SER A 30 1.80 -12.80 -14.20
C SER A 30 2.58 -11.95 -13.21
N THR A 31 3.91 -11.91 -13.30
CA THR A 31 4.76 -11.13 -12.41
C THR A 31 4.54 -9.62 -12.58
N ILE A 32 4.45 -9.15 -13.83
CA ILE A 32 4.17 -7.73 -14.14
C ILE A 32 2.78 -7.33 -13.62
N THR A 33 1.77 -8.18 -13.84
CA THR A 33 0.41 -7.91 -13.35
C THR A 33 0.38 -7.82 -11.81
N ASN A 34 1.06 -8.72 -11.12
CA ASN A 34 1.18 -8.69 -9.67
C ASN A 34 1.92 -7.43 -9.18
N LEU A 35 2.98 -7.01 -9.89
CA LEU A 35 3.71 -5.78 -9.58
C LEU A 35 2.78 -4.55 -9.68
N ILE A 36 2.05 -4.42 -10.79
CA ILE A 36 1.14 -3.28 -11.00
C ILE A 36 0.05 -3.25 -9.92
N ASN A 37 -0.55 -4.39 -9.60
CA ASN A 37 -1.61 -4.46 -8.59
C ASN A 37 -1.07 -4.15 -7.18
N SER A 38 0.10 -4.67 -6.84
CA SER A 38 0.77 -4.36 -5.58
C SER A 38 1.06 -2.87 -5.47
N GLN A 39 1.67 -2.27 -6.49
CA GLN A 39 1.97 -0.83 -6.50
C GLN A 39 0.72 0.04 -6.34
N LYS A 40 -0.40 -0.31 -6.97
CA LYS A 40 -1.67 0.42 -6.81
C LYS A 40 -2.17 0.41 -5.38
N ILE A 41 -2.09 -0.74 -4.70
CA ILE A 41 -2.52 -0.87 -3.30
C ILE A 41 -1.63 -0.03 -2.39
N TYR A 42 -0.29 -0.20 -2.47
CA TYR A 42 0.64 0.54 -1.62
C TYR A 42 0.60 2.04 -1.88
N ALA A 43 0.54 2.49 -3.13
CA ALA A 43 0.41 3.90 -3.46
C ALA A 43 -0.86 4.52 -2.82
N LYS A 44 -1.98 3.78 -2.82
CA LYS A 44 -3.20 4.22 -2.17
C LYS A 44 -3.05 4.28 -0.64
N MET A 45 -2.41 3.27 -0.02
CA MET A 45 -2.16 3.23 1.42
C MET A 45 -1.24 4.38 1.87
N ILE A 46 -0.13 4.61 1.16
CA ILE A 46 0.81 5.70 1.42
C ILE A 46 0.08 7.05 1.33
N ASN A 47 -0.71 7.26 0.28
CA ASN A 47 -1.46 8.52 0.10
C ASN A 47 -2.49 8.73 1.22
N LEU A 48 -3.28 7.72 1.58
CA LEU A 48 -4.28 7.82 2.64
C LEU A 48 -3.63 8.00 4.02
N SER A 49 -2.54 7.30 4.32
CA SER A 49 -1.80 7.46 5.58
C SER A 49 -1.15 8.84 5.66
N GLY A 50 -0.58 9.35 4.57
CA GLY A 50 -0.09 10.73 4.48
C GLY A 50 -1.21 11.76 4.66
N LYS A 51 -2.39 11.52 4.09
CA LYS A 51 -3.58 12.35 4.28
C LYS A 51 -4.07 12.31 5.73
N GLN A 52 -4.06 11.17 6.40
CA GLN A 52 -4.38 11.04 7.83
C GLN A 52 -3.46 11.91 8.69
N ARG A 53 -2.15 11.87 8.42
CA ARG A 53 -1.16 12.72 9.10
C ARG A 53 -1.48 14.21 8.91
N MET A 54 -1.76 14.65 7.69
CA MET A 54 -2.15 16.04 7.41
C MET A 54 -3.47 16.39 8.10
N LEU A 55 -4.47 15.50 8.04
CA LEU A 55 -5.79 15.76 8.62
C LEU A 55 -5.74 15.84 10.14
N SER A 56 -4.90 15.05 10.82
CA SER A 56 -4.76 15.15 12.29
C SER A 56 -4.31 16.54 12.72
N GLN A 57 -3.38 17.17 11.98
CA GLN A 57 -2.94 18.52 12.26
C GLN A 57 -3.99 19.58 11.85
N LYS A 58 -4.63 19.38 10.69
CA LYS A 58 -5.63 20.32 10.18
C LYS A 58 -6.89 20.36 11.04
N THR A 59 -7.39 19.21 11.50
CA THR A 59 -8.56 19.16 12.40
C THR A 59 -8.27 19.86 13.72
N THR A 60 -7.08 19.66 14.29
CA THR A 60 -6.62 20.35 15.51
C THR A 60 -6.59 21.87 15.30
N LEU A 61 -6.03 22.34 14.21
CA LEU A 61 -5.98 23.77 13.88
C LEU A 61 -7.39 24.36 13.72
N ILE A 62 -8.28 23.68 13.00
CA ILE A 62 -9.66 24.15 12.80
C ILE A 62 -10.44 24.12 14.10
N ALA A 63 -10.28 23.10 14.95
CA ALA A 63 -10.88 23.04 16.28
C ALA A 63 -10.45 24.24 17.15
N LYS A 64 -9.17 24.57 17.14
CA LYS A 64 -8.63 25.75 17.85
C LYS A 64 -9.25 27.05 17.35
N ARG A 65 -9.23 27.27 16.05
CA ARG A 65 -9.81 28.49 15.45
C ARG A 65 -11.30 28.58 15.72
N TYR A 66 -12.04 27.48 15.64
CA TYR A 66 -13.46 27.49 16.00
C TYR A 66 -13.66 27.87 17.48
N PHE A 67 -12.87 27.32 18.39
CA PHE A 67 -12.96 27.62 19.80
C PHE A 67 -12.72 29.11 20.09
N GLU A 68 -11.75 29.72 19.40
CA GLU A 68 -11.37 31.14 19.57
C GLU A 68 -12.38 32.11 18.91
N GLN A 69 -12.85 31.79 17.71
CA GLN A 69 -13.64 32.71 16.87
C GLN A 69 -15.15 32.47 16.97
N LYS A 70 -15.57 31.27 17.39
CA LYS A 70 -17.00 30.87 17.44
C LYS A 70 -17.72 30.98 16.09
N ASP A 71 -16.98 30.82 14.99
CA ASP A 71 -17.51 30.86 13.62
C ASP A 71 -18.10 29.50 13.24
N GLU A 72 -19.40 29.44 13.00
CA GLU A 72 -20.12 28.22 12.64
C GLU A 72 -19.62 27.62 11.32
N SER A 73 -19.05 28.40 10.41
CA SER A 73 -18.43 27.87 9.19
C SER A 73 -17.23 26.98 9.49
N LEU A 74 -16.43 27.31 10.51
CA LEU A 74 -15.32 26.50 11.00
C LEU A 74 -15.82 25.20 11.66
N LYS A 75 -16.96 25.25 12.35
CA LYS A 75 -17.58 24.04 12.92
C LYS A 75 -18.03 23.07 11.85
N ILE A 76 -18.70 23.56 10.81
CA ILE A 76 -19.12 22.75 9.66
C ILE A 76 -17.88 22.13 9.00
N HIS A 77 -16.86 22.94 8.75
CA HIS A 77 -15.60 22.44 8.14
C HIS A 77 -14.88 21.41 9.02
N LEU A 78 -14.89 21.58 10.35
CA LEU A 78 -14.36 20.60 11.29
C LEU A 78 -15.06 19.25 11.14
N LYS A 79 -16.41 19.25 11.06
CA LYS A 79 -17.18 18.01 10.88
C LYS A 79 -16.84 17.27 9.59
N GLU A 80 -16.71 18.01 8.48
CA GLU A 80 -16.31 17.46 7.20
C GLU A 80 -14.92 16.80 7.27
N LEU A 81 -13.96 17.43 7.94
CA LEU A 81 -12.63 16.90 8.12
C LEU A 81 -12.61 15.62 8.96
N ILE A 82 -13.39 15.58 10.05
CA ILE A 82 -13.54 14.40 10.91
C ILE A 82 -14.10 13.24 10.09
N ILE A 83 -15.22 13.44 9.38
CA ILE A 83 -15.83 12.40 8.55
C ILE A 83 -14.87 11.88 7.49
N ASN A 84 -14.14 12.78 6.82
CA ASN A 84 -13.15 12.38 5.82
C ASN A 84 -12.03 11.54 6.44
N MET A 85 -11.56 11.91 7.64
CA MET A 85 -10.50 11.18 8.33
C MET A 85 -10.98 9.80 8.81
N GLU A 86 -12.21 9.69 9.32
CA GLU A 86 -12.83 8.43 9.73
C GLU A 86 -13.01 7.48 8.54
N ASN A 87 -13.50 7.99 7.40
CA ASN A 87 -13.67 7.20 6.18
C ASN A 87 -12.34 6.69 5.61
N ASP A 88 -11.31 7.54 5.57
CA ASP A 88 -9.98 7.17 5.15
C ASP A 88 -9.38 6.10 6.08
N HIS A 89 -9.56 6.25 7.40
CA HIS A 89 -9.10 5.27 8.38
C HIS A 89 -9.78 3.92 8.21
N LYS A 90 -11.10 3.92 8.07
CA LYS A 90 -11.89 2.72 7.81
C LYS A 90 -11.36 1.99 6.56
N PHE A 91 -11.13 2.73 5.47
CA PHE A 91 -10.57 2.14 4.26
C PHE A 91 -9.19 1.51 4.51
N ILE A 92 -8.31 2.18 5.25
CA ILE A 92 -6.98 1.66 5.57
C ILE A 92 -7.08 0.33 6.33
N ILE A 93 -7.83 0.28 7.43
CA ILE A 93 -7.91 -0.92 8.28
C ILE A 93 -8.58 -2.12 7.58
N GLU A 94 -9.53 -1.86 6.67
CA GLU A 94 -10.19 -2.90 5.88
C GLU A 94 -9.29 -3.46 4.75
N ASN A 95 -8.24 -2.75 4.37
CA ASN A 95 -7.42 -3.07 3.20
C ASN A 95 -5.91 -3.17 3.51
N LEU A 96 -5.53 -3.44 4.75
CA LEU A 96 -4.12 -3.59 5.13
C LEU A 96 -3.46 -4.72 4.31
N PRO A 97 -2.33 -4.44 3.61
CA PRO A 97 -1.81 -5.34 2.58
C PRO A 97 -1.04 -6.54 3.13
N SER A 98 -0.65 -6.53 4.40
CA SER A 98 0.18 -7.57 5.00
C SER A 98 -0.10 -7.77 6.49
N GLU A 99 0.39 -8.88 7.05
CA GLU A 99 0.34 -9.14 8.48
C GLU A 99 1.20 -8.16 9.29
N ASP A 100 2.33 -7.71 8.75
CA ASP A 100 3.18 -6.71 9.40
C ASP A 100 2.44 -5.37 9.55
N MET A 101 1.69 -4.96 8.52
CA MET A 101 0.84 -3.78 8.60
C MET A 101 -0.31 -3.97 9.59
N LYS A 102 -0.95 -5.14 9.64
CA LYS A 102 -1.97 -5.45 10.64
C LYS A 102 -1.40 -5.38 12.06
N ASN A 103 -0.19 -5.92 12.27
CA ASN A 103 0.48 -5.84 13.56
C ASN A 103 0.73 -4.38 13.97
N ASN A 104 1.18 -3.52 13.08
CA ASN A 104 1.38 -2.09 13.36
C ASN A 104 0.07 -1.39 13.73
N TYR A 105 -1.04 -1.77 13.14
CA TYR A 105 -2.33 -1.14 13.41
C TYR A 105 -3.05 -1.68 14.64
N PHE A 106 -2.95 -2.99 14.93
CA PHE A 106 -3.79 -3.63 15.93
C PHE A 106 -3.05 -4.16 17.16
N HIS A 107 -1.71 -4.20 17.14
CA HIS A 107 -0.90 -4.75 18.23
C HIS A 107 0.14 -3.78 18.75
N GLU A 108 0.53 -3.99 20.02
CA GLU A 108 1.66 -3.27 20.61
C GLU A 108 2.99 -3.60 19.88
N PRO A 109 3.96 -2.70 19.83
CA PRO A 109 4.02 -1.43 20.58
C PRO A 109 3.32 -0.25 19.91
N LEU A 110 2.87 -0.34 18.65
CA LEU A 110 2.32 0.82 17.95
C LEU A 110 0.82 0.99 18.20
N ASN A 111 0.03 -0.06 18.01
CA ASN A 111 -1.43 -0.10 18.18
C ASN A 111 -2.13 1.15 17.63
N LEU A 112 -1.79 1.50 16.39
CA LEU A 112 -2.14 2.78 15.75
C LEU A 112 -3.66 2.97 15.65
N ASN A 113 -4.40 1.89 15.39
CA ASN A 113 -5.86 1.93 15.30
C ASN A 113 -6.49 2.48 16.59
N GLN A 114 -6.06 2.00 17.77
CA GLN A 114 -6.59 2.47 19.03
C GLN A 114 -6.28 3.94 19.30
N LYS A 115 -5.08 4.40 18.94
CA LYS A 115 -4.67 5.80 19.09
C LYS A 115 -5.50 6.73 18.19
N ILE A 116 -5.72 6.34 16.94
CA ILE A 116 -6.56 7.10 16.00
C ILE A 116 -8.01 7.15 16.48
N ILE A 117 -8.57 6.04 16.96
CA ILE A 117 -9.93 6.02 17.53
C ILE A 117 -10.02 6.95 18.75
N THR A 118 -9.02 6.95 19.61
CA THR A 118 -8.97 7.87 20.76
C THR A 118 -9.00 9.32 20.30
N PHE A 119 -8.23 9.65 19.26
CA PHE A 119 -8.23 10.99 18.67
C PHE A 119 -9.59 11.36 18.06
N PHE A 120 -10.26 10.43 17.36
CA PHE A 120 -11.62 10.68 16.83
C PHE A 120 -12.63 10.94 17.95
N ASN A 121 -12.57 10.18 19.04
CA ASN A 121 -13.47 10.37 20.18
C ASN A 121 -13.30 11.75 20.80
N LEU A 122 -12.06 12.25 20.91
CA LEU A 122 -11.79 13.63 21.39
C LEU A 122 -12.35 14.68 20.43
N LEU A 123 -12.15 14.52 19.12
CA LEU A 123 -12.66 15.44 18.11
C LEU A 123 -14.20 15.48 18.09
N ASN A 124 -14.87 14.32 18.14
CA ASN A 124 -16.33 14.25 18.16
C ASN A 124 -16.89 14.84 19.49
N SER A 125 -16.27 14.52 20.64
CA SER A 125 -16.67 15.11 21.92
C SER A 125 -16.53 16.63 21.92
N PHE A 126 -15.46 17.16 21.34
CA PHE A 126 -15.26 18.61 21.19
C PHE A 126 -16.28 19.22 20.22
N TYR A 127 -16.59 18.55 19.12
CA TYR A 127 -17.59 19.03 18.18
C TYR A 127 -18.97 19.20 18.86
N ASP A 128 -19.36 18.23 19.70
CA ASP A 128 -20.63 18.24 20.42
C ASP A 128 -20.65 19.24 21.58
N ASN A 129 -19.56 19.35 22.34
CA ASN A 129 -19.43 20.23 23.48
C ASN A 129 -18.06 20.95 23.53
N PRO A 130 -17.86 22.01 22.76
CA PRO A 130 -16.58 22.71 22.67
C PRO A 130 -16.15 23.33 23.98
N ASN A 131 -15.07 22.83 24.57
CA ASN A 131 -14.49 23.37 25.78
C ASN A 131 -12.94 23.35 25.74
N LYS A 132 -12.32 24.11 26.64
CA LYS A 132 -10.87 24.29 26.66
C LYS A 132 -10.11 23.02 27.02
N GLU A 133 -10.65 22.16 27.87
CA GLU A 133 -10.01 20.94 28.32
C GLU A 133 -9.92 19.93 27.17
N LEU A 134 -11.00 19.77 26.41
CA LEU A 134 -11.02 18.92 25.21
C LEU A 134 -10.07 19.46 24.13
N LEU A 135 -10.01 20.79 23.93
CA LEU A 135 -9.08 21.40 22.99
C LEU A 135 -7.61 21.09 23.35
N ILE A 136 -7.23 21.26 24.62
CA ILE A 136 -5.89 20.93 25.11
C ILE A 136 -5.59 19.42 24.90
N SER A 137 -6.58 18.57 25.15
CA SER A 137 -6.45 17.13 24.94
C SER A 137 -6.26 16.77 23.46
N ILE A 138 -6.99 17.42 22.56
CA ILE A 138 -6.84 17.27 21.10
C ILE A 138 -5.45 17.71 20.66
N GLU A 139 -4.98 18.89 21.09
CA GLU A 139 -3.63 19.39 20.76
C GLU A 139 -2.55 18.42 21.21
N LYS A 140 -2.65 17.92 22.45
CA LYS A 140 -1.72 16.93 23.01
C LYS A 140 -1.73 15.61 22.22
N GLU A 141 -2.92 15.06 22.00
CA GLU A 141 -3.07 13.77 21.30
C GLU A 141 -2.62 13.86 19.86
N SER A 142 -2.95 14.95 19.15
CA SER A 142 -2.48 15.22 17.80
C SER A 142 -0.94 15.24 17.71
N PHE A 143 -0.28 15.86 18.71
CA PHE A 143 1.17 15.91 18.78
C PHE A 143 1.78 14.52 19.02
N LEU A 144 1.18 13.72 19.91
CA LEU A 144 1.65 12.35 20.22
C LEU A 144 1.37 11.38 19.06
N LEU A 145 0.29 11.56 18.33
CA LEU A 145 -0.11 10.72 17.20
C LEU A 145 0.76 10.95 15.95
N LEU A 146 1.31 12.14 15.77
CA LEU A 146 2.05 12.53 14.57
C LEU A 146 3.24 11.62 14.25
N PRO A 147 4.15 11.29 15.18
CA PRO A 147 5.26 10.36 14.91
C PRO A 147 4.78 8.95 14.57
N ASP A 148 3.68 8.48 15.16
CA ASP A 148 3.12 7.15 14.87
C ASP A 148 2.50 7.10 13.46
N LEU A 149 1.82 8.18 13.04
CA LEU A 149 1.34 8.33 11.67
C LEU A 149 2.49 8.41 10.67
N ASN A 150 3.58 9.10 10.98
CA ASN A 150 4.79 9.12 10.16
C ASN A 150 5.38 7.71 10.02
N LYS A 151 5.47 6.97 11.13
CA LYS A 151 5.96 5.60 11.12
C LYS A 151 5.10 4.69 10.24
N SER A 152 3.78 4.85 10.27
CA SER A 152 2.86 4.11 9.40
C SER A 152 3.12 4.40 7.91
N VAL A 153 3.28 5.67 7.52
CA VAL A 153 3.62 6.03 6.13
C VAL A 153 4.92 5.35 5.71
N ASN A 154 5.98 5.50 6.50
CA ASN A 154 7.29 4.90 6.21
C ASN A 154 7.20 3.37 6.10
N SER A 155 6.44 2.72 6.98
CA SER A 155 6.24 1.26 6.92
C SER A 155 5.56 0.81 5.61
N PHE A 156 4.57 1.55 5.11
CA PHE A 156 3.97 1.27 3.81
C PHE A 156 4.95 1.49 2.65
N GLU A 157 5.79 2.53 2.71
CA GLU A 157 6.83 2.81 1.71
C GLU A 157 7.88 1.69 1.69
N GLU A 158 8.44 1.33 2.85
CA GLU A 158 9.45 0.28 2.99
C GLU A 158 8.93 -1.08 2.49
N GLU A 159 7.70 -1.43 2.83
CA GLU A 159 7.10 -2.68 2.37
C GLU A 159 6.82 -2.66 0.86
N SER A 160 6.35 -1.54 0.31
CA SER A 160 6.18 -1.32 -1.12
C SER A 160 7.50 -1.53 -1.88
N ASP A 161 8.58 -0.93 -1.40
CA ASP A 161 9.91 -1.05 -2.00
C ASP A 161 10.46 -2.47 -1.92
N SER A 162 10.28 -3.13 -0.78
CA SER A 162 10.66 -4.54 -0.60
C SER A 162 9.93 -5.45 -1.57
N LYS A 163 8.60 -5.32 -1.71
CA LYS A 163 7.78 -6.08 -2.65
C LYS A 163 8.18 -5.81 -4.10
N THR A 164 8.42 -4.55 -4.45
CA THR A 164 8.88 -4.16 -5.78
C THR A 164 10.21 -4.80 -6.12
N THR A 165 11.17 -4.72 -5.20
CA THR A 165 12.51 -5.32 -5.38
C THR A 165 12.43 -6.83 -5.55
N ALA A 166 11.60 -7.51 -4.75
CA ALA A 166 11.41 -8.96 -4.88
C ALA A 166 10.81 -9.35 -6.24
N LEU A 167 9.82 -8.58 -6.73
CA LEU A 167 9.20 -8.82 -8.04
C LEU A 167 10.17 -8.52 -9.20
N LEU A 168 10.96 -7.44 -9.12
CA LEU A 168 11.99 -7.12 -10.12
C LEU A 168 13.08 -8.20 -10.18
N ASN A 169 13.49 -8.78 -9.05
CA ASN A 169 14.44 -9.88 -9.05
C ASN A 169 13.86 -11.15 -9.68
N ARG A 170 12.57 -11.41 -9.50
CA ARG A 170 11.86 -12.49 -10.20
C ARG A 170 11.84 -12.27 -11.71
N GLU A 171 11.59 -11.05 -12.18
CA GLU A 171 11.64 -10.69 -13.61
C GLU A 171 13.03 -10.91 -14.21
N LYS A 172 14.10 -10.51 -13.51
CA LYS A 172 15.48 -10.78 -13.96
C LYS A 172 15.74 -12.28 -14.14
N PHE A 173 15.21 -13.10 -13.20
CA PHE A 173 15.33 -14.55 -13.31
C PHE A 173 14.58 -15.13 -14.51
N ILE A 174 13.35 -14.64 -14.76
CA ILE A 174 12.54 -15.03 -15.93
C ILE A 174 13.27 -14.66 -17.23
N LEU A 175 13.81 -13.43 -17.32
CA LEU A 175 14.57 -12.95 -18.45
C LEU A 175 15.79 -13.84 -18.72
N PHE A 176 16.57 -14.16 -17.68
CA PHE A 176 17.72 -15.06 -17.81
C PHE A 176 17.32 -16.45 -18.30
N GLY A 177 16.26 -17.03 -17.73
CA GLY A 177 15.73 -18.33 -18.17
C GLY A 177 15.28 -18.32 -19.63
N THR A 178 14.61 -17.24 -20.06
CA THR A 178 14.19 -17.07 -21.46
C THR A 178 15.40 -17.00 -22.40
N LEU A 179 16.42 -16.20 -22.07
CA LEU A 179 17.64 -16.06 -22.87
C LEU A 179 18.42 -17.37 -22.94
N LEU A 180 18.51 -18.13 -21.84
CA LEU A 180 19.15 -19.44 -21.81
C LEU A 180 18.41 -20.44 -22.71
N THR A 181 17.07 -20.43 -22.66
CA THR A 181 16.24 -21.28 -23.53
C THR A 181 16.52 -20.97 -25.00
N LEU A 182 16.53 -19.71 -25.40
CA LEU A 182 16.82 -19.28 -26.77
C LEU A 182 18.24 -19.65 -27.21
N LEU A 183 19.23 -19.58 -26.33
CA LEU A 183 20.61 -19.95 -26.62
C LEU A 183 20.72 -21.47 -26.84
N LEU A 184 20.09 -22.26 -26.00
CA LEU A 184 20.04 -23.72 -26.18
C LEU A 184 19.35 -24.08 -27.50
N GLU A 185 18.23 -23.41 -27.81
CA GLU A 185 17.53 -23.58 -29.08
C GLU A 185 18.45 -23.33 -30.29
N ALA A 186 19.19 -22.23 -30.28
CA ALA A 186 20.12 -21.88 -31.34
C ALA A 186 21.22 -22.98 -31.53
N LEU A 187 21.69 -23.59 -30.44
CA LEU A 187 22.68 -24.64 -30.48
C LEU A 187 22.13 -25.99 -31.03
N PHE A 188 20.83 -26.23 -30.87
CA PHE A 188 20.21 -27.49 -31.37
C PHE A 188 19.72 -27.39 -32.82
N ILE A 189 19.59 -26.15 -33.36
CA ILE A 189 19.13 -25.92 -34.75
C ILE A 189 20.30 -25.85 -35.73
N VAL A 190 21.50 -25.50 -35.28
CA VAL A 190 22.75 -25.48 -36.07
C VAL A 190 23.39 -26.85 -36.07
#